data_e2f735fe375b16318da1a4da8331d83a
#
_entry.id   e2f735fe375b16318da1a4da8331d83a
#
_cell.length_a   1.000
_cell.length_b   1.000
_cell.length_c   1.000
_cell.angle_alpha   90.00
_cell.angle_beta   90.00
_cell.angle_gamma   90.00
#
_symmetry.space_group_name_H-M   'P 1'
#
loop_
_entity.id
_entity.type
_entity.pdbx_description
1 polymer ?
#
loop_
_entity_poly.entity_id
_entity_poly.type
_entity_poly.pdbx_seq_one_letter_code
_entity_poly.pdbx_strand_id
1 'polypeptide(L)'
;LLIGIDVGGTFTDGVLFNGRDIVKTIKQPTDNDNLQRVILDVLDDLLAAVPAQASVERIVLSTTLVTNLLATGRGERTALILIPGYGLPHSAYHLSPDTFFLRGAIDFRGREIEALAKDEVISLAKHLIQLGIKRAAVAGKFSNRNRSHEDQVAHLLKQEYPD
;
A
#
# COMPACT_ATOMS: atom_id res chain seq x y z
N LEU A 1 17.31 19.33 -14.71
CA LEU A 1 15.99 19.04 -15.26
C LEU A 1 15.17 18.23 -14.28
N LEU A 2 13.83 18.33 -14.37
CA LEU A 2 12.90 17.58 -13.55
C LEU A 2 12.01 16.73 -14.48
N ILE A 3 11.72 15.50 -14.06
CA ILE A 3 10.76 14.63 -14.75
C ILE A 3 9.58 14.40 -13.82
N GLY A 4 8.37 14.60 -14.34
CA GLY A 4 7.11 14.22 -13.71
C GLY A 4 6.40 13.14 -14.53
N ILE A 5 5.92 12.08 -13.87
CA ILE A 5 5.10 11.04 -14.50
C ILE A 5 3.85 10.87 -13.66
N ASP A 6 2.68 10.99 -14.28
CA ASP A 6 1.39 10.75 -13.65
C ASP A 6 0.72 9.52 -14.28
N VAL A 7 0.51 8.49 -13.46
CA VAL A 7 -0.09 7.23 -13.90
C VAL A 7 -1.57 7.24 -13.55
N GLY A 8 -2.38 7.63 -14.52
CA GLY A 8 -3.84 7.54 -14.43
C GLY A 8 -4.37 6.15 -14.81
N GLY A 9 -5.67 5.94 -14.61
CA GLY A 9 -6.31 4.66 -14.94
C GLY A 9 -6.45 4.40 -16.45
N THR A 10 -6.40 5.44 -17.29
CA THR A 10 -6.59 5.36 -18.75
C THR A 10 -5.35 5.79 -19.51
N PHE A 11 -4.67 6.83 -19.07
CA PHE A 11 -3.46 7.38 -19.66
C PHE A 11 -2.40 7.60 -18.62
N THR A 12 -1.15 7.44 -19.05
CA THR A 12 0.05 7.83 -18.32
C THR A 12 0.64 9.04 -19.01
N ASP A 13 0.76 10.12 -18.27
CA ASP A 13 1.29 11.40 -18.74
C ASP A 13 2.69 11.62 -18.20
N GLY A 14 3.60 12.08 -19.04
CA GLY A 14 4.98 12.40 -18.69
C GLY A 14 5.36 13.82 -19.08
N VAL A 15 6.18 14.48 -18.27
CA VAL A 15 6.67 15.82 -18.53
C VAL A 15 8.16 15.95 -18.21
N LEU A 16 8.93 16.56 -19.10
CA LEU A 16 10.29 17.02 -18.85
C LEU A 16 10.27 18.56 -18.70
N PHE A 17 10.78 19.05 -17.57
CA PHE A 17 10.74 20.47 -17.20
C PHE A 17 12.14 20.98 -16.85
N ASN A 18 12.50 22.17 -17.36
CA ASN A 18 13.83 22.75 -17.19
C ASN A 18 13.93 23.81 -16.07
N GLY A 19 12.88 23.95 -15.25
CA GLY A 19 12.79 24.98 -14.21
C GLY A 19 12.05 26.25 -14.68
N ARG A 20 11.87 26.44 -16.00
CA ARG A 20 11.14 27.57 -16.60
C ARG A 20 10.05 27.08 -17.55
N ASP A 21 10.41 26.19 -18.47
CA ASP A 21 9.55 25.75 -19.57
C ASP A 21 9.39 24.22 -19.58
N ILE A 22 8.29 23.75 -20.14
CA ILE A 22 8.11 22.35 -20.47
C ILE A 22 8.91 22.07 -21.76
N VAL A 23 9.88 21.15 -21.62
CA VAL A 23 10.76 20.74 -22.72
C VAL A 23 10.09 19.69 -23.60
N LYS A 24 9.43 18.72 -22.94
CA LYS A 24 8.73 17.62 -23.63
C LYS A 24 7.55 17.14 -22.80
N THR A 25 6.49 16.73 -23.47
CA THR A 25 5.37 16.01 -22.88
C THR A 25 5.15 14.69 -23.62
N ILE A 26 4.70 13.69 -22.88
CA ILE A 26 4.32 12.38 -23.41
C ILE A 26 2.97 12.03 -22.84
N LYS A 27 2.13 11.42 -23.65
CA LYS A 27 0.87 10.83 -23.22
C LYS A 27 0.69 9.50 -23.94
N GLN A 28 0.57 8.42 -23.16
CA GLN A 28 0.31 7.09 -23.73
C GLN A 28 -0.77 6.35 -22.93
N PRO A 29 -1.48 5.38 -23.54
CA PRO A 29 -2.45 4.57 -22.83
C PRO A 29 -1.81 3.82 -21.67
N THR A 30 -2.50 3.75 -20.54
CA THR A 30 -2.07 2.95 -19.40
C THR A 30 -2.41 1.49 -19.63
N ASP A 31 -1.40 0.62 -19.58
CA ASP A 31 -1.58 -0.82 -19.49
C ASP A 31 -1.67 -1.22 -18.03
N ASN A 32 -2.87 -1.54 -17.55
CA ASN A 32 -3.11 -1.89 -16.15
C ASN A 32 -2.52 -3.26 -15.76
N ASP A 33 -2.24 -4.13 -16.73
CA ASP A 33 -1.64 -5.43 -16.51
C ASP A 33 -0.11 -5.32 -16.42
N ASN A 34 0.47 -4.25 -16.98
CA ASN A 34 1.91 -4.03 -16.97
C ASN A 34 2.29 -2.55 -16.77
N LEU A 35 1.85 -1.97 -15.64
CA LEU A 35 2.11 -0.57 -15.29
C LEU A 35 3.60 -0.23 -15.26
N GLN A 36 4.44 -1.16 -14.78
CA GLN A 36 5.89 -0.94 -14.69
C GLN A 36 6.47 -0.66 -16.08
N ARG A 37 6.07 -1.40 -17.09
CA ARG A 37 6.54 -1.20 -18.46
C ARG A 37 6.15 0.17 -18.98
N VAL A 38 4.89 0.56 -18.82
CA VAL A 38 4.39 1.87 -19.27
C VAL A 38 5.18 3.01 -18.64
N ILE A 39 5.46 2.93 -17.31
CA ILE A 39 6.24 3.94 -16.59
C ILE A 39 7.66 4.03 -17.16
N LEU A 40 8.30 2.89 -17.41
CA LEU A 40 9.66 2.84 -17.96
C LEU A 40 9.70 3.36 -19.39
N ASP A 41 8.73 3.00 -20.24
CA ASP A 41 8.65 3.48 -21.62
C ASP A 41 8.50 5.03 -21.65
N VAL A 42 7.63 5.60 -20.78
CA VAL A 42 7.50 7.07 -20.64
C VAL A 42 8.78 7.71 -20.16
N LEU A 43 9.44 7.08 -19.17
CA LEU A 43 10.70 7.58 -18.60
C LEU A 43 11.81 7.58 -19.66
N ASP A 44 11.98 6.49 -20.41
CA ASP A 44 12.99 6.36 -21.45
C ASP A 44 12.78 7.39 -22.56
N ASP A 45 11.55 7.61 -22.99
CA ASP A 45 11.18 8.62 -23.97
C ASP A 45 11.47 10.06 -23.49
N LEU A 46 11.29 10.36 -22.19
CA LEU A 46 11.64 11.66 -21.62
C LEU A 46 13.15 11.81 -21.49
N LEU A 47 13.85 10.75 -21.07
CA LEU A 47 15.32 10.76 -20.94
C LEU A 47 15.99 10.94 -22.31
N ALA A 48 15.45 10.39 -23.37
CA ALA A 48 15.96 10.58 -24.75
C ALA A 48 15.91 12.05 -25.21
N ALA A 49 15.09 12.88 -24.56
CA ALA A 49 15.02 14.33 -24.84
C ALA A 49 15.93 15.17 -23.92
N VAL A 50 16.62 14.57 -22.97
CA VAL A 50 17.57 15.26 -22.09
C VAL A 50 18.83 15.58 -22.89
N PRO A 51 19.28 16.86 -22.98
CA PRO A 51 20.52 17.21 -23.62
C PRO A 51 21.74 16.53 -22.97
N ALA A 52 22.74 16.16 -23.77
CA ALA A 52 23.92 15.43 -23.28
C ALA A 52 24.70 16.14 -22.15
N GLN A 53 24.59 17.47 -22.09
CA GLN A 53 25.27 18.30 -21.07
C GLN A 53 24.39 18.58 -19.85
N ALA A 54 23.12 18.11 -19.84
CA ALA A 54 22.17 18.32 -18.75
C ALA A 54 22.01 17.07 -17.90
N SER A 55 21.64 17.25 -16.64
CA SER A 55 21.33 16.17 -15.71
C SER A 55 19.88 16.26 -15.23
N VAL A 56 19.29 15.11 -14.93
CA VAL A 56 18.00 15.03 -14.27
C VAL A 56 18.25 15.04 -12.76
N GLU A 57 17.74 16.08 -12.08
CA GLU A 57 17.91 16.29 -10.64
C GLU A 57 16.87 15.50 -9.83
N ARG A 58 15.67 15.33 -10.40
CA ARG A 58 14.56 14.67 -9.70
C ARG A 58 13.59 14.05 -10.68
N ILE A 59 13.10 12.86 -10.29
CA ILE A 59 11.98 12.20 -10.91
C ILE A 59 10.86 12.13 -9.88
N VAL A 60 9.66 12.57 -10.24
CA VAL A 60 8.44 12.51 -9.42
C VAL A 60 7.45 11.60 -10.10
N LEU A 61 6.98 10.60 -9.37
CA LEU A 61 5.94 9.68 -9.82
C LEU A 61 4.68 9.91 -8.99
N SER A 62 3.56 10.14 -9.68
CA SER A 62 2.22 10.19 -9.12
C SER A 62 1.39 9.04 -9.67
N THR A 63 0.46 8.52 -8.87
CA THR A 63 -0.48 7.49 -9.34
C THR A 63 -1.81 7.58 -8.62
N THR A 64 -2.89 7.39 -9.35
CA THR A 64 -4.26 7.26 -8.82
C THR A 64 -4.71 5.80 -8.71
N LEU A 65 -3.77 4.83 -8.83
CA LEU A 65 -4.06 3.40 -8.86
C LEU A 65 -4.92 2.95 -7.67
N VAL A 66 -4.53 3.31 -6.45
CA VAL A 66 -5.27 2.91 -5.23
C VAL A 66 -6.68 3.51 -5.23
N THR A 67 -6.81 4.78 -5.59
CA THR A 67 -8.12 5.45 -5.68
C THR A 67 -9.02 4.77 -6.70
N ASN A 68 -8.47 4.41 -7.86
CA ASN A 68 -9.20 3.72 -8.92
C ASN A 68 -9.60 2.29 -8.52
N LEU A 69 -8.73 1.56 -7.85
CA LEU A 69 -9.04 0.22 -7.32
C LEU A 69 -10.20 0.29 -6.31
N LEU A 70 -10.17 1.26 -5.40
CA LEU A 70 -11.24 1.47 -4.42
C LEU A 70 -12.56 1.87 -5.11
N ALA A 71 -12.51 2.82 -6.04
CA ALA A 71 -13.70 3.31 -6.76
C ALA A 71 -14.36 2.24 -7.62
N THR A 72 -13.57 1.33 -8.20
CA THR A 72 -14.06 0.26 -9.09
C THR A 72 -14.31 -1.07 -8.37
N GLY A 73 -13.94 -1.21 -7.10
CA GLY A 73 -14.04 -2.44 -6.33
C GLY A 73 -13.18 -3.60 -6.91
N ARG A 74 -12.15 -3.29 -7.71
CA ARG A 74 -11.27 -4.27 -8.36
C ARG A 74 -10.04 -4.66 -7.53
N GLY A 75 -9.96 -4.21 -6.28
CA GLY A 75 -8.89 -4.62 -5.38
C GLY A 75 -8.95 -6.12 -5.07
N GLU A 76 -7.80 -6.73 -4.83
CA GLU A 76 -7.77 -8.11 -4.33
C GLU A 76 -8.44 -8.20 -2.95
N ARG A 77 -9.16 -9.29 -2.72
CA ARG A 77 -9.76 -9.56 -1.43
C ARG A 77 -8.68 -9.63 -0.35
N THR A 78 -8.76 -8.73 0.62
CA THR A 78 -7.75 -8.55 1.66
C THR A 78 -8.41 -8.57 3.02
N ALA A 79 -7.92 -9.38 3.95
CA ALA A 79 -8.33 -9.32 5.35
C ALA A 79 -7.77 -8.07 6.01
N LEU A 80 -8.62 -7.33 6.73
CA LEU A 80 -8.20 -6.25 7.61
C LEU A 80 -8.16 -6.77 9.05
N ILE A 81 -6.97 -6.93 9.59
CA ILE A 81 -6.75 -7.42 10.97
C ILE A 81 -6.47 -6.22 11.87
N LEU A 82 -7.34 -5.99 12.82
CA LEU A 82 -7.26 -4.87 13.73
C LEU A 82 -6.92 -5.32 15.16
N ILE A 83 -6.03 -4.56 15.81
CA ILE A 83 -5.71 -4.69 17.23
C ILE A 83 -6.09 -3.36 17.90
N PRO A 84 -7.39 -3.12 18.16
CA PRO A 84 -7.89 -1.81 18.57
C PRO A 84 -7.57 -1.46 20.02
N GLY A 85 -7.15 -2.43 20.83
CA GLY A 85 -6.94 -2.22 22.26
C GLY A 85 -8.23 -1.78 22.96
N TYR A 86 -8.06 -1.00 24.00
CA TYR A 86 -9.19 -0.48 24.77
C TYR A 86 -9.76 0.82 24.15
N GLY A 87 -11.04 1.03 24.34
CA GLY A 87 -11.72 2.27 23.94
C GLY A 87 -13.04 2.03 23.20
N LEU A 88 -13.07 2.25 21.89
CA LEU A 88 -14.30 2.11 21.10
C LEU A 88 -14.69 0.63 20.93
N PRO A 89 -15.99 0.31 20.84
CA PRO A 89 -16.45 -1.03 20.53
C PRO A 89 -16.02 -1.45 19.11
N HIS A 90 -15.85 -2.75 18.88
CA HIS A 90 -15.43 -3.28 17.57
C HIS A 90 -16.37 -2.86 16.43
N SER A 91 -17.66 -2.66 16.72
CA SER A 91 -18.64 -2.16 15.75
C SER A 91 -18.29 -0.79 15.15
N ALA A 92 -17.48 0.01 15.85
CA ALA A 92 -17.00 1.31 15.33
C ALA A 92 -15.91 1.18 14.25
N TYR A 93 -15.38 -0.04 14.03
CA TYR A 93 -14.25 -0.29 13.12
C TYR A 93 -14.64 -1.17 11.91
N HIS A 94 -15.92 -1.24 11.56
CA HIS A 94 -16.36 -1.96 10.35
C HIS A 94 -15.95 -1.21 9.08
N LEU A 95 -14.67 -1.37 8.69
CA LEU A 95 -14.07 -0.71 7.53
C LEU A 95 -14.09 -1.58 6.26
N SER A 96 -14.24 -2.90 6.43
CA SER A 96 -14.24 -3.88 5.36
C SER A 96 -15.12 -5.08 5.76
N PRO A 97 -15.75 -5.78 4.80
CA PRO A 97 -16.45 -7.05 5.07
C PRO A 97 -15.55 -8.10 5.71
N ASP A 98 -14.27 -8.13 5.35
CA ASP A 98 -13.28 -9.06 5.88
C ASP A 98 -12.45 -8.40 6.99
N THR A 99 -13.12 -7.77 7.97
CA THR A 99 -12.48 -7.19 9.16
C THR A 99 -12.48 -8.17 10.31
N PHE A 100 -11.30 -8.41 10.87
CA PHE A 100 -11.05 -9.33 12.00
C PHE A 100 -10.40 -8.58 13.14
N PHE A 101 -10.65 -9.01 14.38
CA PHE A 101 -10.13 -8.38 15.58
C PHE A 101 -9.29 -9.36 16.37
N LEU A 102 -8.16 -8.88 16.89
CA LEU A 102 -7.28 -9.62 17.79
C LEU A 102 -7.17 -8.86 19.11
N ARG A 103 -7.06 -9.61 20.20
CA ARG A 103 -6.79 -9.05 21.52
C ARG A 103 -5.31 -8.70 21.67
N GLY A 104 -5.08 -7.57 22.28
CA GLY A 104 -3.78 -6.98 22.57
C GLY A 104 -3.95 -5.46 22.70
N ALA A 105 -3.11 -4.82 23.47
CA ALA A 105 -3.20 -3.38 23.63
C ALA A 105 -1.84 -2.72 23.87
N ILE A 106 -1.58 -1.65 23.12
CA ILE A 106 -0.50 -0.69 23.32
C ILE A 106 -1.09 0.62 23.82
N ASP A 107 -0.47 1.26 24.79
CA ASP A 107 -0.91 2.58 25.26
C ASP A 107 -0.34 3.73 24.41
N PHE A 108 -0.81 4.94 24.66
CA PHE A 108 -0.37 6.15 23.95
C PHE A 108 1.12 6.48 24.15
N ARG A 109 1.79 5.85 25.11
CA ARG A 109 3.23 5.97 25.36
C ARG A 109 4.04 4.88 24.65
N GLY A 110 3.37 3.92 23.97
CA GLY A 110 4.00 2.77 23.32
C GLY A 110 4.29 1.60 24.24
N ARG A 111 3.73 1.56 25.45
CA ARG A 111 3.91 0.42 26.36
C ARG A 111 2.85 -0.64 26.07
N GLU A 112 3.26 -1.87 26.01
CA GLU A 112 2.34 -3.01 25.97
C GLU A 112 1.62 -3.12 27.32
N ILE A 113 0.29 -2.96 27.29
CA ILE A 113 -0.58 -3.08 28.48
C ILE A 113 -1.41 -4.36 28.45
N GLU A 114 -1.53 -4.98 27.29
CA GLU A 114 -2.08 -6.32 27.10
C GLU A 114 -1.30 -7.02 26.00
N ALA A 115 -0.77 -8.20 26.28
CA ALA A 115 -0.02 -8.97 25.29
C ALA A 115 -0.92 -9.46 24.16
N LEU A 116 -0.35 -9.59 22.95
CA LEU A 116 -1.05 -10.14 21.82
C LEU A 116 -1.51 -11.59 22.09
N ALA A 117 -2.76 -11.89 21.84
CA ALA A 117 -3.31 -13.23 21.97
C ALA A 117 -2.87 -14.12 20.80
N LYS A 118 -1.71 -14.77 20.92
CA LYS A 118 -1.09 -15.57 19.84
C LYS A 118 -1.98 -16.68 19.31
N ASP A 119 -2.72 -17.33 20.20
CA ASP A 119 -3.64 -18.42 19.82
C ASP A 119 -4.78 -17.92 18.90
N GLU A 120 -5.21 -16.66 19.11
CA GLU A 120 -6.18 -16.03 18.22
C GLU A 120 -5.60 -15.77 16.83
N VAL A 121 -4.31 -15.38 16.74
CA VAL A 121 -3.62 -15.18 15.46
C VAL A 121 -3.55 -16.50 14.68
N ILE A 122 -3.17 -17.60 15.33
CA ILE A 122 -3.09 -18.92 14.70
C ILE A 122 -4.47 -19.40 14.26
N SER A 123 -5.49 -19.20 15.09
CA SER A 123 -6.87 -19.54 14.74
C SER A 123 -7.38 -18.72 13.56
N LEU A 124 -7.06 -17.43 13.54
CA LEU A 124 -7.40 -16.53 12.43
C LEU A 124 -6.68 -16.94 11.15
N ALA A 125 -5.39 -17.29 11.19
CA ALA A 125 -4.65 -17.77 10.02
C ALA A 125 -5.37 -18.95 9.35
N LYS A 126 -5.75 -19.96 10.13
CA LYS A 126 -6.52 -21.12 9.62
C LYS A 126 -7.86 -20.70 9.01
N HIS A 127 -8.53 -19.74 9.62
CA HIS A 127 -9.80 -19.23 9.10
C HIS A 127 -9.61 -18.48 7.77
N LEU A 128 -8.58 -17.65 7.65
CA LEU A 128 -8.25 -16.96 6.40
C LEU A 128 -7.95 -17.94 5.26
N ILE A 129 -7.25 -19.05 5.55
CA ILE A 129 -7.00 -20.13 4.60
C ILE A 129 -8.34 -20.73 4.11
N GLN A 130 -9.26 -21.05 5.02
CA GLN A 130 -10.58 -21.58 4.67
C GLN A 130 -11.40 -20.63 3.81
N LEU A 131 -11.26 -19.31 4.03
CA LEU A 131 -11.91 -18.27 3.24
C LEU A 131 -11.23 -18.00 1.89
N GLY A 132 -10.05 -18.60 1.64
CA GLY A 132 -9.26 -18.36 0.43
C GLY A 132 -8.67 -16.94 0.35
N ILE A 133 -8.55 -16.24 1.49
CA ILE A 133 -7.99 -14.90 1.54
C ILE A 133 -6.46 -15.01 1.59
N LYS A 134 -5.79 -14.48 0.58
CA LYS A 134 -4.32 -14.59 0.43
C LYS A 134 -3.55 -13.36 0.91
N ARG A 135 -4.25 -12.27 1.21
CA ARG A 135 -3.63 -11.01 1.64
C ARG A 135 -4.21 -10.53 2.94
N ALA A 136 -3.38 -10.00 3.80
CA ALA A 136 -3.80 -9.40 5.07
C ALA A 136 -3.09 -8.07 5.28
N ALA A 137 -3.86 -7.08 5.74
CA ALA A 137 -3.36 -5.84 6.29
C ALA A 137 -3.54 -5.86 7.80
N VAL A 138 -2.51 -5.54 8.56
CA VAL A 138 -2.55 -5.52 10.03
C VAL A 138 -2.39 -4.09 10.51
N ALA A 139 -3.25 -3.64 11.42
CA ALA A 139 -3.16 -2.34 12.03
C ALA A 139 -3.48 -2.39 13.53
N GLY A 140 -2.53 -1.93 14.32
CA GLY A 140 -2.65 -1.81 15.77
C GLY A 140 -2.85 -0.37 16.22
N LYS A 141 -3.62 -0.16 17.27
CA LYS A 141 -3.73 1.16 17.89
C LYS A 141 -2.37 1.57 18.47
N PHE A 142 -1.94 2.80 18.18
CA PHE A 142 -0.63 3.34 18.56
C PHE A 142 0.58 2.61 17.95
N SER A 143 0.43 1.95 16.82
CA SER A 143 1.52 1.30 16.09
C SER A 143 2.65 2.26 15.68
N ASN A 144 2.35 3.54 15.50
CA ASN A 144 3.36 4.59 15.31
C ASN A 144 4.27 4.82 16.53
N ARG A 145 3.90 4.29 17.70
CA ARG A 145 4.70 4.31 18.93
C ARG A 145 5.38 2.98 19.20
N ASN A 146 4.66 1.88 18.95
CA ASN A 146 5.16 0.53 19.15
C ASN A 146 4.41 -0.43 18.22
N ARG A 147 5.12 -0.98 17.23
CA ARG A 147 4.58 -1.89 16.22
C ARG A 147 4.75 -3.38 16.55
N SER A 148 5.15 -3.70 17.77
CA SER A 148 5.49 -5.07 18.16
C SER A 148 4.36 -6.08 17.94
N HIS A 149 3.10 -5.68 18.13
CA HIS A 149 1.96 -6.55 17.87
C HIS A 149 1.78 -6.82 16.38
N GLU A 150 1.90 -5.79 15.53
CA GLU A 150 1.81 -5.95 14.07
C GLU A 150 2.93 -6.86 13.56
N ASP A 151 4.16 -6.68 14.05
CA ASP A 151 5.31 -7.52 13.69
C ASP A 151 5.11 -8.98 14.12
N GLN A 152 4.55 -9.21 15.33
CA GLN A 152 4.23 -10.55 15.82
C GLN A 152 3.13 -11.22 14.98
N VAL A 153 2.06 -10.50 14.64
CA VAL A 153 1.00 -11.02 13.75
C VAL A 153 1.58 -11.37 12.39
N ALA A 154 2.36 -10.46 11.79
CA ALA A 154 2.98 -10.72 10.48
C ALA A 154 3.90 -11.94 10.50
N HIS A 155 4.68 -12.12 11.59
CA HIS A 155 5.55 -13.27 11.76
C HIS A 155 4.75 -14.58 11.86
N LEU A 156 3.73 -14.62 12.71
CA LEU A 156 2.89 -15.81 12.90
C LEU A 156 2.10 -16.16 11.64
N LEU A 157 1.53 -15.16 10.95
CA LEU A 157 0.83 -15.40 9.69
C LEU A 157 1.76 -16.00 8.64
N LYS A 158 3.01 -15.52 8.52
CA LYS A 158 3.98 -16.09 7.58
C LYS A 158 4.40 -17.52 7.90
N GLN A 159 4.32 -17.95 9.16
CA GLN A 159 4.59 -19.33 9.55
C GLN A 159 3.45 -20.27 9.15
N GLU A 160 2.20 -19.82 9.26
CA GLU A 160 1.01 -20.60 8.90
C GLU A 160 0.66 -20.51 7.40
N TYR A 161 1.19 -19.49 6.70
CA TYR A 161 0.99 -19.15 5.30
C TYR A 161 2.34 -18.94 4.62
N PRO A 162 3.04 -20.00 4.23
CA PRO A 162 4.41 -19.89 3.72
C PRO A 162 4.52 -19.25 2.30
N ASP A 163 3.39 -19.04 1.56
CA ASP A 163 3.37 -18.50 0.18
C ASP A 163 2.41 -17.33 -0.01
#